data_e71535a078f62a5e34f0fa75a3734d68
#
_entry.id   e71535a078f62a5e34f0fa75a3734d68
#
_cell.length_a   1.000
_cell.length_b   1.000
_cell.length_c   1.000
_cell.angle_alpha   90.00
_cell.angle_beta   90.00
_cell.angle_gamma   90.00
#
_symmetry.space_group_name_H-M   'P 1'
#
loop_
_entity.id
_entity.type
_entity.pdbx_description
1 polymer ?
#
loop_
_entity_poly.entity_id
_entity_poly.type
_entity_poly.pdbx_seq_one_letter_code
_entity_poly.pdbx_strand_id
1 'polypeptide(L)'
;GNQIAMVFQDPMMTLNPVLRIDTQMIEAIRAHESLNRNEARQRARDALGQVGIPSPDERLKAYPHQFSGGMRQRVSIAIALLNKPDLIIADEPTTALDVTIQAQILHEVQKLCQETGTALIWITHDLSVIAGLADDVAVMYAGRIVEYGEVDNVLDRPMHPYTFGLIGSVPSRNRRGAPLHQIPGMTPSLLNLPRGCAFRTRCPQAVDLCGTAPEVSEPRGSGRLIRCHSPMSPAGLTTELPGISAS
;
A
#
# COMPACT_ATOMS: atom_id res chain seq x y z
N GLY A 1 16.08 -10.61 -0.69
CA GLY A 1 15.68 -11.64 -1.06
C GLY A 1 15.11 -12.89 -0.45
N ASN A 2 15.77 -13.52 0.55
CA ASN A 2 15.30 -14.83 1.03
C ASN A 2 14.16 -14.70 2.07
N GLN A 3 14.34 -13.84 3.07
CA GLN A 3 13.34 -13.63 4.13
C GLN A 3 12.47 -12.41 3.90
N ILE A 4 13.05 -11.35 3.34
CA ILE A 4 12.34 -10.11 3.02
C ILE A 4 12.56 -9.80 1.54
N ALA A 5 11.47 -9.58 0.82
CA ALA A 5 11.50 -9.13 -0.57
C ALA A 5 10.84 -7.76 -0.70
N MET A 6 11.24 -7.01 -1.73
CA MET A 6 10.67 -5.70 -2.02
C MET A 6 10.20 -5.62 -3.47
N VAL A 7 9.01 -5.05 -3.66
CA VAL A 7 8.45 -4.70 -4.96
C VAL A 7 8.41 -3.18 -5.05
N PHE A 8 9.16 -2.61 -6.00
CA PHE A 8 9.27 -1.16 -6.17
C PHE A 8 8.12 -0.61 -7.02
N GLN A 9 7.84 0.67 -6.86
CA GLN A 9 6.86 1.43 -7.64
C GLN A 9 7.14 1.35 -9.15
N ASP A 10 8.41 1.53 -9.55
CA ASP A 10 8.84 1.31 -10.92
C ASP A 10 9.45 -0.10 -11.08
N PRO A 11 8.83 -1.00 -11.86
CA PRO A 11 9.36 -2.34 -12.08
C PRO A 11 10.75 -2.34 -12.75
N MET A 12 11.17 -1.25 -13.39
CA MET A 12 12.51 -1.13 -13.96
C MET A 12 13.60 -0.93 -12.90
N MET A 13 13.23 -0.64 -11.65
CA MET A 13 14.16 -0.69 -10.51
C MET A 13 14.56 -2.12 -10.16
N THR A 14 13.70 -3.10 -10.45
CA THR A 14 13.96 -4.53 -10.22
C THR A 14 14.56 -5.20 -11.45
N LEU A 15 14.09 -4.84 -12.66
CA LEU A 15 14.40 -5.53 -13.90
C LEU A 15 15.57 -4.85 -14.64
N ASN A 16 16.64 -5.62 -14.90
CA ASN A 16 17.71 -5.16 -15.77
C ASN A 16 17.25 -5.22 -17.25
N PRO A 17 17.20 -4.08 -17.98
CA PRO A 17 16.64 -4.02 -19.32
C PRO A 17 17.44 -4.79 -20.38
N VAL A 18 18.72 -5.06 -20.14
CA VAL A 18 19.62 -5.74 -21.09
C VAL A 18 19.75 -7.25 -20.82
N LEU A 19 19.10 -7.77 -19.78
CA LEU A 19 19.07 -9.19 -19.46
C LEU A 19 17.68 -9.78 -19.75
N ARG A 20 17.67 -11.02 -20.20
CA ARG A 20 16.43 -11.78 -20.38
C ARG A 20 15.80 -12.11 -19.04
N ILE A 21 14.48 -12.27 -19.04
CA ILE A 21 13.72 -12.58 -17.82
C ILE A 21 14.21 -13.89 -17.19
N ASP A 22 14.45 -14.95 -17.98
CA ASP A 22 14.96 -16.23 -17.44
C ASP A 22 16.29 -16.06 -16.70
N THR A 23 17.19 -15.27 -17.23
CA THR A 23 18.49 -15.01 -16.61
C THR A 23 18.33 -14.40 -15.23
N GLN A 24 17.53 -13.33 -15.13
CA GLN A 24 17.30 -12.59 -13.89
C GLN A 24 16.61 -13.46 -12.83
N MET A 25 15.57 -14.20 -13.22
CA MET A 25 14.84 -15.07 -12.31
C MET A 25 15.70 -16.26 -11.82
N ILE A 26 16.45 -16.89 -12.72
CA ILE A 26 17.34 -17.99 -12.36
C ILE A 26 18.46 -17.53 -11.42
N GLU A 27 19.02 -16.34 -11.66
CA GLU A 27 20.03 -15.76 -10.77
C GLU A 27 19.45 -15.46 -9.37
N ALA A 28 18.23 -14.92 -9.30
CA ALA A 28 17.54 -14.66 -8.03
C ALA A 28 17.30 -15.95 -7.21
N ILE A 29 16.94 -17.05 -7.87
CA ILE A 29 16.77 -18.36 -7.23
C ILE A 29 18.12 -18.89 -6.74
N ARG A 30 19.11 -18.93 -7.62
CA ARG A 30 20.41 -19.54 -7.34
C ARG A 30 21.29 -18.75 -6.38
N ALA A 31 20.94 -17.50 -6.14
CA ALA A 31 21.57 -16.70 -5.08
C ALA A 31 21.31 -17.26 -3.67
N HIS A 32 20.24 -18.03 -3.50
CA HIS A 32 19.80 -18.52 -2.19
C HIS A 32 19.66 -20.04 -2.13
N GLU A 33 19.53 -20.72 -3.27
CA GLU A 33 19.34 -22.17 -3.35
C GLU A 33 20.30 -22.82 -4.35
N SER A 34 20.81 -23.99 -3.99
CA SER A 34 21.71 -24.77 -4.85
C SER A 34 20.92 -25.64 -5.86
N LEU A 35 20.09 -24.99 -6.69
CA LEU A 35 19.35 -25.64 -7.75
C LEU A 35 20.16 -25.69 -9.06
N ASN A 36 19.99 -26.75 -9.85
CA ASN A 36 20.51 -26.76 -11.21
C ASN A 36 19.72 -25.77 -12.10
N ARG A 37 20.31 -25.45 -13.26
CA ARG A 37 19.72 -24.44 -14.15
C ARG A 37 18.33 -24.83 -14.68
N ASN A 38 18.07 -26.12 -14.91
CA ASN A 38 16.78 -26.58 -15.45
C ASN A 38 15.70 -26.52 -14.38
N GLU A 39 15.99 -26.90 -13.14
CA GLU A 39 15.10 -26.78 -12.00
C GLU A 39 14.75 -25.32 -11.70
N ALA A 40 15.76 -24.44 -11.66
CA ALA A 40 15.56 -23.02 -11.47
C ALA A 40 14.71 -22.39 -12.60
N ARG A 41 14.93 -22.81 -13.86
CA ARG A 41 14.14 -22.38 -15.01
C ARG A 41 12.67 -22.85 -14.91
N GLN A 42 12.45 -24.10 -14.48
CA GLN A 42 11.10 -24.63 -14.27
C GLN A 42 10.36 -23.81 -13.21
N ARG A 43 11.01 -23.56 -12.08
CA ARG A 43 10.44 -22.72 -11.00
C ARG A 43 10.14 -21.28 -11.47
N ALA A 44 11.04 -20.68 -12.26
CA ALA A 44 10.81 -19.35 -12.84
C ALA A 44 9.59 -19.35 -13.79
N ARG A 45 9.42 -20.42 -14.60
CA ARG A 45 8.26 -20.59 -15.47
C ARG A 45 6.97 -20.66 -14.65
N ASP A 46 6.96 -21.49 -13.62
CA ASP A 46 5.79 -21.71 -12.79
C ASP A 46 5.41 -20.42 -12.05
N ALA A 47 6.39 -19.66 -11.54
CA ALA A 47 6.17 -18.35 -10.91
C ALA A 47 5.56 -17.32 -11.88
N LEU A 48 5.99 -17.28 -13.16
CA LEU A 48 5.35 -16.41 -14.16
C LEU A 48 3.90 -16.82 -14.43
N GLY A 49 3.63 -18.13 -14.44
CA GLY A 49 2.26 -18.65 -14.57
C GLY A 49 1.37 -18.24 -13.41
N GLN A 50 1.87 -18.32 -12.17
CA GLN A 50 1.16 -17.95 -10.94
C GLN A 50 0.73 -16.46 -10.92
N VAL A 51 1.54 -15.57 -11.49
CA VAL A 51 1.17 -14.14 -11.61
C VAL A 51 0.40 -13.83 -12.91
N GLY A 52 -0.11 -14.84 -13.61
CA GLY A 52 -0.95 -14.66 -14.79
C GLY A 52 -0.22 -14.14 -16.03
N ILE A 53 1.08 -14.40 -16.20
CA ILE A 53 1.81 -14.10 -17.43
C ILE A 53 1.46 -15.16 -18.49
N PRO A 54 0.90 -14.78 -19.65
CA PRO A 54 0.58 -15.74 -20.71
C PRO A 54 1.85 -16.29 -21.39
N SER A 55 1.80 -17.55 -21.81
CA SER A 55 2.91 -18.25 -22.48
C SER A 55 4.25 -18.12 -21.73
N PRO A 56 4.37 -18.58 -20.47
CA PRO A 56 5.56 -18.34 -19.64
C PRO A 56 6.86 -18.80 -20.27
N ASP A 57 6.87 -19.91 -21.01
CA ASP A 57 8.07 -20.45 -21.69
C ASP A 57 8.64 -19.51 -22.75
N GLU A 58 7.79 -18.81 -23.49
CA GLU A 58 8.20 -17.81 -24.47
C GLU A 58 8.65 -16.54 -23.76
N ARG A 59 7.89 -16.12 -22.75
CA ARG A 59 8.15 -14.89 -21.98
C ARG A 59 9.44 -14.95 -21.18
N LEU A 60 9.83 -16.10 -20.68
CA LEU A 60 11.15 -16.29 -20.07
C LEU A 60 12.31 -15.88 -20.99
N LYS A 61 12.17 -16.10 -22.31
CA LYS A 61 13.22 -15.76 -23.29
C LYS A 61 13.21 -14.29 -23.68
N ALA A 62 12.18 -13.53 -23.32
CA ALA A 62 12.00 -12.13 -23.68
C ALA A 62 12.79 -11.19 -22.75
N TYR A 63 12.95 -9.96 -23.19
CA TYR A 63 13.56 -8.86 -22.44
C TYR A 63 12.48 -7.96 -21.83
N PRO A 64 12.78 -7.22 -20.74
CA PRO A 64 11.81 -6.35 -20.08
C PRO A 64 11.07 -5.36 -20.99
N HIS A 65 11.76 -4.79 -22.00
CA HIS A 65 11.16 -3.85 -22.95
C HIS A 65 10.08 -4.47 -23.86
N GLN A 66 10.01 -5.80 -23.94
CA GLN A 66 9.01 -6.54 -24.72
C GLN A 66 7.72 -6.81 -23.92
N PHE A 67 7.62 -6.31 -22.68
CA PHE A 67 6.48 -6.46 -21.79
C PHE A 67 5.73 -5.13 -21.64
N SER A 68 4.41 -5.19 -21.48
CA SER A 68 3.63 -4.04 -21.03
C SER A 68 4.00 -3.63 -19.60
N GLY A 69 3.60 -2.44 -19.16
CA GLY A 69 3.83 -1.99 -17.78
C GLY A 69 3.31 -2.98 -16.74
N GLY A 70 2.05 -3.42 -16.87
CA GLY A 70 1.44 -4.39 -15.99
C GLY A 70 2.12 -5.77 -16.02
N MET A 71 2.61 -6.21 -17.18
CA MET A 71 3.38 -7.46 -17.26
C MET A 71 4.73 -7.33 -16.56
N ARG A 72 5.44 -6.21 -16.69
CA ARG A 72 6.69 -5.95 -15.97
C ARG A 72 6.47 -5.98 -14.46
N GLN A 73 5.37 -5.36 -14.00
CA GLN A 73 5.02 -5.37 -12.58
C GLN A 73 4.74 -6.79 -12.08
N ARG A 74 3.98 -7.60 -12.83
CA ARG A 74 3.76 -9.02 -12.49
C ARG A 74 5.07 -9.81 -12.43
N VAL A 75 6.00 -9.58 -13.34
CA VAL A 75 7.33 -10.20 -13.31
C VAL A 75 8.11 -9.79 -12.05
N SER A 76 8.07 -8.51 -11.66
CA SER A 76 8.71 -8.03 -10.42
C SER A 76 8.12 -8.72 -9.18
N ILE A 77 6.80 -8.88 -9.14
CA ILE A 77 6.10 -9.60 -8.07
C ILE A 77 6.48 -11.08 -8.08
N ALA A 78 6.53 -11.72 -9.26
CA ALA A 78 6.99 -13.11 -9.38
C ALA A 78 8.41 -13.29 -8.83
N ILE A 79 9.33 -12.37 -9.14
CA ILE A 79 10.70 -12.39 -8.62
C ILE A 79 10.71 -12.26 -7.09
N ALA A 80 9.89 -11.37 -6.52
CA ALA A 80 9.79 -11.21 -5.07
C ALA A 80 9.31 -12.49 -4.37
N LEU A 81 8.41 -13.24 -4.99
CA LEU A 81 7.82 -14.48 -4.46
C LEU A 81 8.68 -15.75 -4.70
N LEU A 82 9.67 -15.69 -5.59
CA LEU A 82 10.47 -16.87 -6.00
C LEU A 82 11.05 -17.68 -4.83
N ASN A 83 11.53 -16.99 -3.82
CA ASN A 83 12.20 -17.59 -2.67
C ASN A 83 11.27 -17.76 -1.46
N LYS A 84 9.95 -17.59 -1.64
CA LYS A 84 8.92 -17.70 -0.58
C LYS A 84 9.32 -16.92 0.68
N PRO A 85 9.48 -15.58 0.57
CA PRO A 85 9.92 -14.77 1.69
C PRO A 85 8.88 -14.77 2.81
N ASP A 86 9.33 -14.51 4.05
CA ASP A 86 8.45 -14.34 5.20
C ASP A 86 7.66 -13.01 5.11
N LEU A 87 8.24 -11.99 4.45
CA LEU A 87 7.67 -10.66 4.30
C LEU A 87 7.91 -10.08 2.90
N ILE A 88 6.87 -9.51 2.31
CA ILE A 88 6.96 -8.66 1.11
C ILE A 88 6.61 -7.22 1.48
N ILE A 89 7.45 -6.27 1.06
CA ILE A 89 7.18 -4.83 1.11
C ILE A 89 6.89 -4.37 -0.33
N ALA A 90 5.66 -3.96 -0.60
CA ALA A 90 5.23 -3.48 -1.91
C ALA A 90 5.02 -1.96 -1.85
N ASP A 91 5.91 -1.21 -2.52
CA ASP A 91 5.89 0.25 -2.55
C ASP A 91 5.16 0.75 -3.79
N GLU A 92 3.93 1.20 -3.60
CA GLU A 92 3.01 1.69 -4.66
C GLU A 92 2.98 0.80 -5.93
N PRO A 93 2.86 -0.53 -5.82
CA PRO A 93 3.13 -1.43 -6.94
C PRO A 93 2.09 -1.37 -8.06
N THR A 94 1.00 -0.64 -7.89
CA THR A 94 -0.10 -0.55 -8.87
C THR A 94 -0.37 0.87 -9.37
N THR A 95 0.37 1.87 -8.93
CA THR A 95 0.10 3.30 -9.21
C THR A 95 0.12 3.65 -10.70
N ALA A 96 0.93 2.99 -11.51
CA ALA A 96 1.05 3.24 -12.95
C ALA A 96 0.17 2.32 -13.82
N LEU A 97 -0.80 1.61 -13.21
CA LEU A 97 -1.61 0.60 -13.89
C LEU A 97 -3.07 1.04 -14.00
N ASP A 98 -3.76 0.56 -15.03
CA ASP A 98 -5.20 0.73 -15.13
C ASP A 98 -5.94 -0.11 -14.05
N VAL A 99 -7.17 0.32 -13.72
CA VAL A 99 -7.96 -0.25 -12.61
C VAL A 99 -8.19 -1.75 -12.75
N THR A 100 -8.36 -2.24 -13.98
CA THR A 100 -8.60 -3.67 -14.24
C THR A 100 -7.36 -4.50 -13.93
N ILE A 101 -6.20 -4.06 -14.39
CA ILE A 101 -4.92 -4.72 -14.13
C ILE A 101 -4.55 -4.60 -12.65
N GLN A 102 -4.82 -3.46 -12.02
CA GLN A 102 -4.64 -3.27 -10.58
C GLN A 102 -5.43 -4.31 -9.77
N ALA A 103 -6.73 -4.45 -10.04
CA ALA A 103 -7.58 -5.42 -9.34
C ALA A 103 -7.08 -6.87 -9.52
N GLN A 104 -6.63 -7.23 -10.73
CA GLN A 104 -6.05 -8.55 -10.99
C GLN A 104 -4.78 -8.79 -10.18
N ILE A 105 -3.86 -7.82 -10.16
CA ILE A 105 -2.60 -7.93 -9.40
C ILE A 105 -2.87 -8.07 -7.90
N LEU A 106 -3.79 -7.27 -7.37
CA LEU A 106 -4.18 -7.33 -5.96
C LEU A 106 -4.70 -8.72 -5.60
N HIS A 107 -5.62 -9.26 -6.41
CA HIS A 107 -6.16 -10.61 -6.20
C HIS A 107 -5.07 -11.69 -6.22
N GLU A 108 -4.19 -11.67 -7.21
CA GLU A 108 -3.11 -12.64 -7.33
C GLU A 108 -2.11 -12.56 -6.17
N VAL A 109 -1.72 -11.35 -5.76
CA VAL A 109 -0.80 -11.16 -4.62
C VAL A 109 -1.43 -11.64 -3.33
N GLN A 110 -2.69 -11.27 -3.05
CA GLN A 110 -3.41 -11.69 -1.86
C GLN A 110 -3.50 -13.23 -1.79
N LYS A 111 -3.91 -13.86 -2.89
CA LYS A 111 -3.99 -15.31 -2.99
C LYS A 111 -2.63 -15.98 -2.72
N LEU A 112 -1.57 -15.51 -3.38
CA LEU A 112 -0.23 -16.08 -3.22
C LEU A 112 0.31 -15.89 -1.79
N CYS A 113 0.09 -14.73 -1.18
CA CYS A 113 0.47 -14.49 0.22
C CYS A 113 -0.26 -15.43 1.19
N GLN A 114 -1.55 -15.66 0.98
CA GLN A 114 -2.34 -16.60 1.77
C GLN A 114 -1.86 -18.06 1.59
N GLU A 115 -1.59 -18.50 0.35
CA GLU A 115 -1.11 -19.84 0.05
C GLU A 115 0.29 -20.12 0.59
N THR A 116 1.16 -19.11 0.66
CA THR A 116 2.55 -19.24 1.11
C THR A 116 2.76 -18.89 2.58
N GLY A 117 1.78 -18.26 3.24
CA GLY A 117 1.93 -17.72 4.60
C GLY A 117 2.84 -16.48 4.66
N THR A 118 3.06 -15.79 3.54
CA THR A 118 3.89 -14.60 3.44
C THR A 118 3.15 -13.38 3.99
N ALA A 119 3.76 -12.64 4.92
CA ALA A 119 3.24 -11.35 5.36
C ALA A 119 3.43 -10.27 4.28
N LEU A 120 2.50 -9.30 4.22
CA LEU A 120 2.50 -8.26 3.20
C LEU A 120 2.40 -6.87 3.84
N ILE A 121 3.35 -5.99 3.55
CA ILE A 121 3.25 -4.55 3.77
C ILE A 121 2.97 -3.89 2.42
N TRP A 122 1.76 -3.33 2.26
CA TRP A 122 1.35 -2.65 1.03
C TRP A 122 1.30 -1.15 1.25
N ILE A 123 2.20 -0.42 0.59
CA ILE A 123 2.24 1.04 0.64
C ILE A 123 1.43 1.58 -0.54
N THR A 124 0.45 2.43 -0.26
CA THR A 124 -0.40 3.05 -1.28
C THR A 124 -0.98 4.37 -0.79
N HIS A 125 -1.33 5.25 -1.72
CA HIS A 125 -2.15 6.43 -1.45
C HIS A 125 -3.63 6.21 -1.83
N ASP A 126 -3.99 5.05 -2.38
CA ASP A 126 -5.35 4.71 -2.78
C ASP A 126 -6.07 3.91 -1.68
N LEU A 127 -7.00 4.58 -0.99
CA LEU A 127 -7.80 3.98 0.08
C LEU A 127 -8.74 2.87 -0.41
N SER A 128 -9.12 2.88 -1.71
CA SER A 128 -10.00 1.86 -2.26
C SER A 128 -9.33 0.48 -2.32
N VAL A 129 -8.00 0.46 -2.42
CA VAL A 129 -7.20 -0.76 -2.41
C VAL A 129 -7.14 -1.40 -1.04
N ILE A 130 -7.05 -0.56 0.01
CA ILE A 130 -6.80 -1.01 1.39
C ILE A 130 -7.97 -1.83 1.92
N ALA A 131 -9.22 -1.38 1.70
CA ALA A 131 -10.43 -1.98 2.25
C ALA A 131 -10.63 -3.46 1.88
N GLY A 132 -10.07 -3.93 0.76
CA GLY A 132 -10.19 -5.31 0.31
C GLY A 132 -8.91 -6.15 0.46
N LEU A 133 -7.81 -5.55 0.92
CA LEU A 133 -6.50 -6.18 0.94
C LEU A 133 -5.94 -6.39 2.34
N ALA A 134 -6.07 -5.40 3.22
CA ALA A 134 -5.32 -5.33 4.48
C ALA A 134 -6.18 -5.74 5.69
N ASP A 135 -5.53 -6.38 6.68
CA ASP A 135 -6.11 -6.63 8.00
C ASP A 135 -6.01 -5.36 8.85
N ASP A 136 -4.84 -4.72 8.83
CA ASP A 136 -4.53 -3.49 9.56
C ASP A 136 -4.09 -2.38 8.62
N VAL A 137 -4.36 -1.14 9.01
CA VAL A 137 -3.91 0.07 8.29
C VAL A 137 -3.11 1.00 9.20
N ALA A 138 -2.00 1.50 8.67
CA ALA A 138 -1.18 2.55 9.28
C ALA A 138 -1.26 3.82 8.44
N VAL A 139 -1.98 4.83 8.91
CA VAL A 139 -2.09 6.13 8.24
C VAL A 139 -0.89 6.98 8.59
N MET A 140 -0.16 7.45 7.58
CA MET A 140 1.06 8.22 7.74
C MET A 140 0.87 9.68 7.32
N TYR A 141 1.37 10.62 8.12
CA TYR A 141 1.43 12.05 7.78
C TYR A 141 2.78 12.63 8.19
N ALA A 142 3.43 13.34 7.27
CA ALA A 142 4.72 13.99 7.49
C ALA A 142 5.77 13.06 8.14
N GLY A 143 5.89 11.81 7.65
CA GLY A 143 6.88 10.83 8.10
C GLY A 143 6.56 10.13 9.43
N ARG A 144 5.33 10.33 9.98
CA ARG A 144 4.91 9.69 11.24
C ARG A 144 3.59 8.96 11.06
N ILE A 145 3.46 7.78 11.67
CA ILE A 145 2.17 7.10 11.79
C ILE A 145 1.32 7.92 12.76
N VAL A 146 0.17 8.39 12.28
CA VAL A 146 -0.78 9.22 13.03
C VAL A 146 -1.96 8.42 13.55
N GLU A 147 -2.31 7.33 12.88
CA GLU A 147 -3.35 6.38 13.28
C GLU A 147 -3.00 4.99 12.78
N TYR A 148 -3.24 3.96 13.59
CA TYR A 148 -3.05 2.55 13.27
C TYR A 148 -4.16 1.71 13.91
N GLY A 149 -4.62 0.70 13.21
CA GLY A 149 -5.58 -0.27 13.71
C GLY A 149 -6.19 -1.10 12.59
N GLU A 150 -7.11 -1.97 12.97
CA GLU A 150 -7.91 -2.79 12.05
C GLU A 150 -8.56 -1.92 10.97
N VAL A 151 -8.50 -2.38 9.72
CA VAL A 151 -8.85 -1.58 8.54
C VAL A 151 -10.29 -1.05 8.60
N ASP A 152 -11.27 -1.90 8.93
CA ASP A 152 -12.68 -1.51 8.98
C ASP A 152 -12.93 -0.45 10.06
N ASN A 153 -12.30 -0.62 11.23
CA ASN A 153 -12.41 0.35 12.32
C ASN A 153 -11.81 1.71 11.99
N VAL A 154 -10.69 1.74 11.26
CA VAL A 154 -10.03 3.00 10.86
C VAL A 154 -10.80 3.69 9.74
N LEU A 155 -11.29 2.92 8.74
CA LEU A 155 -11.99 3.49 7.59
C LEU A 155 -13.41 3.97 7.92
N ASP A 156 -14.13 3.26 8.80
CA ASP A 156 -15.50 3.62 9.17
C ASP A 156 -15.58 4.64 10.30
N ARG A 157 -14.61 4.62 11.23
CA ARG A 157 -14.57 5.46 12.43
C ARG A 157 -13.19 6.07 12.65
N PRO A 158 -12.68 6.88 11.71
CA PRO A 158 -11.38 7.51 11.85
C PRO A 158 -11.32 8.38 13.11
N MET A 159 -10.23 8.29 13.86
CA MET A 159 -10.05 9.07 15.10
C MET A 159 -9.08 10.24 14.92
N HIS A 160 -8.12 10.13 13.99
CA HIS A 160 -7.25 11.25 13.70
C HIS A 160 -7.89 12.21 12.69
N PRO A 161 -7.91 13.53 12.92
CA PRO A 161 -8.52 14.49 11.99
C PRO A 161 -7.96 14.45 10.57
N TYR A 162 -6.70 14.07 10.39
CA TYR A 162 -6.12 13.84 9.06
C TYR A 162 -6.75 12.62 8.36
N THR A 163 -6.87 11.50 9.07
CA THR A 163 -7.51 10.28 8.55
C THR A 163 -8.95 10.55 8.13
N PHE A 164 -9.68 11.26 8.97
CA PHE A 164 -11.05 11.70 8.67
C PHE A 164 -11.11 12.54 7.39
N GLY A 165 -10.25 13.57 7.28
CA GLY A 165 -10.18 14.40 6.08
C GLY A 165 -9.76 13.62 4.83
N LEU A 166 -8.82 12.67 4.97
CA LEU A 166 -8.36 11.82 3.88
C LEU A 166 -9.50 10.95 3.32
N ILE A 167 -10.23 10.25 4.21
CA ILE A 167 -11.39 9.43 3.86
C ILE A 167 -12.51 10.29 3.28
N GLY A 168 -12.77 11.46 3.86
CA GLY A 168 -13.79 12.42 3.37
C GLY A 168 -13.47 12.97 1.98
N SER A 169 -12.20 12.94 1.56
CA SER A 169 -11.78 13.41 0.22
C SER A 169 -12.02 12.38 -0.88
N VAL A 170 -12.38 11.12 -0.55
CA VAL A 170 -12.64 10.07 -1.54
C VAL A 170 -13.92 10.39 -2.33
N PRO A 171 -13.88 10.45 -3.68
CA PRO A 171 -15.02 10.84 -4.50
C PRO A 171 -16.29 10.02 -4.24
N SER A 172 -16.18 8.71 -4.01
CA SER A 172 -17.30 7.80 -3.75
C SER A 172 -18.01 8.09 -2.42
N ARG A 173 -17.36 8.79 -1.50
CA ARG A 173 -17.96 9.22 -0.21
C ARG A 173 -18.58 10.63 -0.28
N ASN A 174 -18.53 11.28 -1.45
CA ASN A 174 -19.07 12.63 -1.64
C ASN A 174 -20.35 12.59 -2.50
N ARG A 175 -21.31 13.49 -2.18
CA ARG A 175 -22.56 13.59 -2.94
C ARG A 175 -22.27 14.11 -4.35
N ARG A 176 -22.83 13.45 -5.36
CA ARG A 176 -22.72 13.86 -6.77
C ARG A 176 -23.24 15.29 -6.95
N GLY A 177 -22.41 16.14 -7.57
CA GLY A 177 -22.74 17.54 -7.82
C GLY A 177 -22.41 18.51 -6.67
N ALA A 178 -21.96 18.01 -5.51
CA ALA A 178 -21.41 18.84 -4.44
C ALA A 178 -19.88 18.99 -4.59
N PRO A 179 -19.29 20.10 -4.09
CA PRO A 179 -17.84 20.21 -4.00
C PRO A 179 -17.26 19.09 -3.14
N LEU A 180 -16.12 18.51 -3.59
CA LEU A 180 -15.42 17.47 -2.81
C LEU A 180 -14.92 18.05 -1.48
N HIS A 181 -15.06 17.28 -0.43
CA HIS A 181 -14.45 17.62 0.85
C HIS A 181 -12.93 17.58 0.70
N GLN A 182 -12.26 18.68 1.06
CA GLN A 182 -10.80 18.81 0.94
C GLN A 182 -10.18 19.13 2.30
N ILE A 183 -9.01 18.58 2.56
CA ILE A 183 -8.20 18.97 3.70
C ILE A 183 -7.63 20.38 3.42
N PRO A 184 -7.92 21.40 4.24
CA PRO A 184 -7.48 22.76 3.97
C PRO A 184 -5.95 22.91 4.03
N GLY A 185 -5.43 23.93 3.34
CA GLY A 185 -4.02 24.29 3.34
C GLY A 185 -3.11 23.32 2.58
N MET A 186 -1.81 23.60 2.57
CA MET A 186 -0.79 22.80 1.91
C MET A 186 -0.06 21.88 2.89
N THR A 187 0.38 20.73 2.41
CA THR A 187 1.24 19.82 3.18
C THR A 187 2.56 20.53 3.51
N PRO A 188 2.99 20.57 4.77
CA PRO A 188 4.26 21.21 5.13
C PRO A 188 5.43 20.47 4.52
N SER A 189 6.49 21.22 4.19
CA SER A 189 7.75 20.62 3.77
C SER A 189 8.35 19.81 4.93
N LEU A 190 8.84 18.61 4.64
CA LEU A 190 9.53 17.77 5.64
C LEU A 190 10.79 18.43 6.20
N LEU A 191 11.40 19.36 5.44
CA LEU A 191 12.57 20.12 5.88
C LEU A 191 12.21 21.24 6.86
N ASN A 192 10.93 21.64 6.91
CA ASN A 192 10.46 22.74 7.75
C ASN A 192 9.10 22.43 8.37
N LEU A 193 9.06 21.37 9.17
CA LEU A 193 7.84 20.97 9.86
C LEU A 193 7.46 21.97 10.98
N PRO A 194 6.17 22.25 11.19
CA PRO A 194 5.73 23.05 12.31
C PRO A 194 6.11 22.38 13.64
N ARG A 195 6.44 23.16 14.66
CA ARG A 195 6.66 22.64 16.02
C ARG A 195 5.42 21.92 16.52
N GLY A 196 5.60 20.80 17.23
CA GLY A 196 4.50 20.03 17.78
C GLY A 196 3.84 19.08 16.78
N CYS A 197 2.52 19.05 16.73
CA CYS A 197 1.77 18.25 15.77
C CYS A 197 1.95 18.80 14.35
N ALA A 198 2.49 17.97 13.45
CA ALA A 198 2.74 18.40 12.06
C ALA A 198 1.46 18.75 11.29
N PHE A 199 0.32 18.20 11.69
CA PHE A 199 -0.98 18.47 11.08
C PHE A 199 -1.69 19.72 11.64
N ARG A 200 -1.20 20.33 12.75
CA ARG A 200 -1.92 21.41 13.49
C ARG A 200 -2.34 22.59 12.63
N THR A 201 -1.55 22.99 11.63
CA THR A 201 -1.82 24.14 10.76
C THR A 201 -2.97 23.90 9.77
N ARG A 202 -3.38 22.63 9.62
CA ARG A 202 -4.43 22.16 8.71
C ARG A 202 -5.58 21.48 9.46
N CYS A 203 -5.42 21.31 10.78
CA CYS A 203 -6.36 20.56 11.61
C CYS A 203 -7.55 21.48 12.01
N PRO A 204 -8.80 21.11 11.69
CA PRO A 204 -9.97 21.88 12.11
C PRO A 204 -10.23 21.79 13.62
N GLN A 205 -9.60 20.83 14.30
CA GLN A 205 -9.72 20.60 15.76
C GLN A 205 -8.42 20.91 16.50
N ALA A 206 -7.56 21.78 15.94
CA ALA A 206 -6.32 22.15 16.61
C ALA A 206 -6.60 22.87 17.94
N VAL A 207 -5.91 22.43 19.00
CA VAL A 207 -5.93 23.04 20.34
C VAL A 207 -4.52 23.50 20.68
N ASP A 208 -4.38 24.34 21.74
CA ASP A 208 -3.08 24.89 22.14
C ASP A 208 -2.03 23.80 22.42
N LEU A 209 -2.48 22.68 22.99
CA LEU A 209 -1.62 21.51 23.26
C LEU A 209 -0.96 20.94 21.99
N CYS A 210 -1.53 21.16 20.81
CA CYS A 210 -0.94 20.76 19.53
C CYS A 210 0.38 21.53 19.22
N GLY A 211 0.73 22.53 20.01
CA GLY A 211 2.05 23.16 20.01
C GLY A 211 3.19 22.23 20.47
N THR A 212 2.86 21.13 21.16
CA THR A 212 3.75 20.01 21.52
C THR A 212 3.48 18.81 20.62
N ALA A 213 4.49 17.94 20.43
CA ALA A 213 4.31 16.74 19.63
C ALA A 213 3.46 15.72 20.41
N PRO A 214 2.34 15.21 19.84
CA PRO A 214 1.58 14.18 20.51
C PRO A 214 2.35 12.85 20.57
N GLU A 215 2.30 12.20 21.70
CA GLU A 215 2.78 10.82 21.86
C GLU A 215 1.76 9.83 21.32
N VAL A 216 2.20 8.60 21.07
CA VAL A 216 1.29 7.51 20.72
C VAL A 216 0.48 7.12 21.95
N SER A 217 -0.82 7.04 21.81
CA SER A 217 -1.73 6.59 22.83
C SER A 217 -2.74 5.59 22.25
N GLU A 218 -3.25 4.73 23.11
CA GLU A 218 -4.37 3.85 22.80
C GLU A 218 -5.62 4.39 23.52
N PRO A 219 -6.60 4.95 22.80
CA PRO A 219 -7.87 5.33 23.39
C PRO A 219 -8.58 4.11 23.99
N ARG A 220 -9.10 4.22 25.20
CA ARG A 220 -9.64 3.09 25.99
C ARG A 220 -10.59 2.21 25.16
N GLY A 221 -10.24 0.92 25.04
CA GLY A 221 -11.06 -0.11 24.40
C GLY A 221 -11.15 -0.01 22.87
N SER A 222 -10.31 0.81 22.24
CA SER A 222 -10.35 0.98 20.77
C SER A 222 -9.54 -0.07 20.01
N GLY A 223 -8.55 -0.70 20.64
CA GLY A 223 -7.57 -1.56 19.95
C GLY A 223 -6.71 -0.82 18.92
N ARG A 224 -6.67 0.53 19.00
CA ARG A 224 -6.06 1.40 17.98
C ARG A 224 -4.97 2.29 18.58
N LEU A 225 -3.95 2.55 17.82
CA LEU A 225 -2.90 3.49 18.21
C LEU A 225 -3.13 4.83 17.48
N ILE A 226 -3.08 5.93 18.24
CA ILE A 226 -3.29 7.26 17.70
C ILE A 226 -2.24 8.24 18.22
N ARG A 227 -1.84 9.17 17.37
CA ARG A 227 -0.92 10.26 17.68
C ARG A 227 -1.66 11.59 17.56
N CYS A 228 -2.53 11.88 18.53
CA CYS A 228 -3.38 13.08 18.53
C CYS A 228 -3.71 13.52 19.97
N HIS A 229 -3.68 14.85 20.24
CA HIS A 229 -4.12 15.43 21.52
C HIS A 229 -5.65 15.55 21.63
N SER A 230 -6.35 15.65 20.50
CA SER A 230 -7.80 15.81 20.43
C SER A 230 -8.37 14.85 19.39
N PRO A 231 -8.40 13.52 19.68
CA PRO A 231 -8.97 12.56 18.76
C PRO A 231 -10.47 12.78 18.58
N MET A 232 -10.97 12.49 17.38
CA MET A 232 -12.39 12.50 17.08
C MET A 232 -13.11 11.42 17.89
N SER A 233 -14.24 11.76 18.48
CA SER A 233 -15.06 10.74 19.18
C SER A 233 -15.82 9.90 18.16
N PRO A 234 -15.89 8.57 18.33
CA PRO A 234 -16.76 7.71 17.52
C PRO A 234 -18.24 8.15 17.54
N ALA A 235 -18.70 8.77 18.65
CA ALA A 235 -20.05 9.33 18.78
C ALA A 235 -20.23 10.65 17.99
N GLY A 236 -19.17 11.37 17.66
CA GLY A 236 -19.21 12.59 16.85
C GLY A 236 -19.34 12.33 15.35
N LEU A 237 -19.18 11.08 14.90
CA LEU A 237 -19.39 10.68 13.51
C LEU A 237 -20.87 10.50 13.13
N THR A 238 -21.80 10.53 14.11
CA THR A 238 -23.25 10.53 13.88
C THR A 238 -23.81 11.93 13.56
N THR A 239 -23.01 12.97 13.64
CA THR A 239 -23.40 14.31 13.21
C THR A 239 -22.72 14.64 11.89
N GLU A 240 -23.46 14.38 10.82
CA GLU A 240 -23.43 15.06 9.53
C GLU A 240 -22.08 15.72 9.17
N LEU A 241 -21.31 15.04 8.31
CA LEU A 241 -20.54 15.81 7.35
C LEU A 241 -21.53 16.85 6.79
N PRO A 242 -21.25 18.16 6.86
CA PRO A 242 -22.18 19.15 6.33
C PRO A 242 -22.43 18.82 4.86
N GLY A 243 -23.60 18.22 4.56
CA GLY A 243 -24.00 17.77 3.23
C GLY A 243 -24.28 16.27 3.02
N ILE A 244 -24.17 15.39 4.04
CA ILE A 244 -24.58 13.99 3.93
C ILE A 244 -25.79 13.76 4.84
N SER A 245 -26.98 13.96 4.31
CA SER A 245 -28.21 13.44 4.91
C SER A 245 -28.35 11.98 4.49
N ALA A 246 -28.51 11.08 5.46
CA ALA A 246 -28.93 9.71 5.20
C ALA A 246 -30.29 9.72 4.51
N SER A 247 -30.37 9.14 3.32
CA SER A 247 -31.62 8.78 2.62
C SER A 247 -31.54 7.33 2.22
#